data_2aa663a79883b0b6d322f8de3b83aa67
#
_entry.id   2aa663a79883b0b6d322f8de3b83aa67
#
_cell.length_a   1.000
_cell.length_b   1.000
_cell.length_c   1.000
_cell.angle_alpha   90.00
_cell.angle_beta   90.00
_cell.angle_gamma   90.00
#
_symmetry.space_group_name_H-M   'P 1'
#
loop_
_entity.id
_entity.type
_entity.pdbx_description
1 polymer ?
#
loop_
_entity_poly.entity_id
_entity_poly.type
_entity_poly.pdbx_seq_one_letter_code
_entity_poly.pdbx_strand_id
1 'polypeptide(L)'
;MDCPSRERAGWLNDQYYSSKAARLFSGDDGVFEASVLAEILDPGVKEIRKGMTPMCYPSEHINGEYIPNCCMWFALNACELLKLGRLKGYEEKTKEKLYGILSAFENFENSDGLLEDLESWVFVEWSVAGSKEYRCGINFPTNMLYYKTLLTISETFGDDRLKTKAEKLKAEIIEKSFDGEFFQDNRVRENGISVLKNHISETCQYFAFFSGVADKENFKNLSDVMTLKFGVNRDRDYRPEIGGSNIITGMLMRLDLLCDNGEFTRAAEEVKKIFSVMAETTGTLWEHLSSRASCDHAIASFAGYILWRAAQR
;
A
#
# COMPACT_ATOMS: atom_id res chain seq x y z
N MET A 1 -5.37 -14.27 -7.73
CA MET A 1 -4.16 -15.14 -7.77
C MET A 1 -3.00 -14.28 -8.20
N ASP A 2 -1.96 -14.22 -7.38
CA ASP A 2 -0.77 -13.38 -7.56
C ASP A 2 0.08 -13.84 -8.74
N CYS A 3 0.36 -15.13 -8.81
CA CYS A 3 1.17 -15.78 -9.84
C CYS A 3 0.66 -17.19 -10.16
N PRO A 4 0.79 -17.68 -11.41
CA PRO A 4 0.22 -18.98 -11.81
C PRO A 4 1.04 -20.18 -11.39
N SER A 5 2.33 -20.00 -11.08
CA SER A 5 3.28 -21.11 -10.96
C SER A 5 3.85 -21.32 -9.55
N ARG A 6 3.85 -20.31 -8.66
CA ARG A 6 4.47 -20.38 -7.34
C ARG A 6 3.42 -20.47 -6.23
N GLU A 7 2.88 -19.37 -5.80
CA GLU A 7 2.01 -19.29 -4.62
C GLU A 7 0.54 -19.54 -4.95
N ARG A 8 0.07 -19.03 -6.08
CA ARG A 8 -1.34 -19.14 -6.54
C ARG A 8 -2.32 -18.64 -5.50
N ALA A 9 -1.94 -17.60 -4.76
CA ALA A 9 -2.70 -17.08 -3.64
C ALA A 9 -3.42 -15.77 -4.01
N GLY A 10 -4.48 -15.47 -3.27
CA GLY A 10 -5.23 -14.22 -3.40
C GLY A 10 -4.67 -13.17 -2.45
N TRP A 11 -3.43 -12.69 -2.65
CA TRP A 11 -2.82 -11.67 -1.83
C TRP A 11 -3.64 -10.38 -1.84
N LEU A 12 -4.04 -9.90 -0.65
CA LEU A 12 -4.99 -8.79 -0.54
C LEU A 12 -4.42 -7.44 -1.01
N ASN A 13 -3.11 -7.26 -0.86
CA ASN A 13 -2.37 -6.12 -1.41
C ASN A 13 -2.43 -6.13 -2.96
N ASP A 14 -2.10 -7.29 -3.57
CA ASP A 14 -2.07 -7.46 -5.02
C ASP A 14 -3.43 -7.20 -5.65
N GLN A 15 -4.50 -7.59 -4.97
CA GLN A 15 -5.87 -7.38 -5.43
C GLN A 15 -6.18 -5.89 -5.63
N TYR A 16 -5.66 -5.01 -4.78
CA TYR A 16 -5.92 -3.57 -4.88
C TYR A 16 -5.44 -2.97 -6.21
N TYR A 17 -4.27 -3.39 -6.69
CA TYR A 17 -3.71 -2.91 -7.95
C TYR A 17 -4.23 -3.69 -9.16
N SER A 18 -4.29 -5.01 -9.06
CA SER A 18 -4.70 -5.90 -10.16
C SER A 18 -6.16 -5.70 -10.53
N SER A 19 -7.06 -5.41 -9.57
CA SER A 19 -8.48 -5.17 -9.86
C SER A 19 -8.70 -3.96 -10.77
N LYS A 20 -7.89 -2.90 -10.63
CA LYS A 20 -7.96 -1.70 -11.48
C LYS A 20 -7.61 -2.01 -12.92
N ALA A 21 -6.55 -2.81 -13.14
CA ALA A 21 -6.16 -3.25 -14.46
C ALA A 21 -7.21 -4.20 -15.07
N ALA A 22 -7.71 -5.18 -14.32
CA ALA A 22 -8.73 -6.10 -14.77
C ALA A 22 -10.01 -5.37 -15.19
N ARG A 23 -10.50 -4.46 -14.37
CA ARG A 23 -11.68 -3.64 -14.66
C ARG A 23 -11.51 -2.83 -15.94
N LEU A 24 -10.30 -2.24 -16.13
CA LEU A 24 -10.01 -1.45 -17.30
C LEU A 24 -9.99 -2.28 -18.59
N PHE A 25 -9.31 -3.43 -18.59
CA PHE A 25 -9.01 -4.17 -19.82
C PHE A 25 -10.07 -5.20 -20.17
N SER A 26 -10.71 -5.83 -19.20
CA SER A 26 -11.77 -6.82 -19.42
C SER A 26 -13.18 -6.27 -19.23
N GLY A 27 -13.31 -5.09 -18.62
CA GLY A 27 -14.59 -4.55 -18.16
C GLY A 27 -15.20 -5.35 -17.01
N ASP A 28 -14.50 -6.36 -16.53
CA ASP A 28 -14.95 -7.28 -15.49
C ASP A 28 -13.88 -7.49 -14.41
N ASP A 29 -14.26 -7.26 -13.18
CA ASP A 29 -13.48 -7.51 -11.98
C ASP A 29 -14.19 -8.49 -11.02
N GLY A 30 -15.15 -9.26 -11.52
CA GLY A 30 -15.99 -10.16 -10.72
C GLY A 30 -15.22 -11.19 -9.89
N VAL A 31 -14.05 -11.61 -10.34
CA VAL A 31 -13.16 -12.50 -9.55
C VAL A 31 -12.68 -11.78 -8.29
N PHE A 32 -12.31 -10.49 -8.39
CA PHE A 32 -11.87 -9.69 -7.25
C PHE A 32 -13.05 -9.37 -6.33
N GLU A 33 -14.22 -9.04 -6.90
CA GLU A 33 -15.47 -8.85 -6.15
C GLU A 33 -15.82 -10.11 -5.36
N ALA A 34 -15.78 -11.28 -5.99
CA ALA A 34 -16.07 -12.55 -5.33
C ALA A 34 -15.07 -12.86 -4.20
N SER A 35 -13.78 -12.56 -4.39
CA SER A 35 -12.75 -12.74 -3.37
C SER A 35 -12.97 -11.83 -2.16
N VAL A 36 -13.25 -10.55 -2.40
CA VAL A 36 -13.55 -9.59 -1.32
C VAL A 36 -14.84 -9.96 -0.60
N LEU A 37 -15.88 -10.33 -1.33
CA LEU A 37 -17.15 -10.76 -0.73
C LEU A 37 -16.99 -12.03 0.10
N ALA A 38 -16.23 -13.00 -0.38
CA ALA A 38 -15.97 -14.23 0.36
C ALA A 38 -15.26 -13.93 1.68
N GLU A 39 -14.25 -13.04 1.68
CA GLU A 39 -13.57 -12.59 2.90
C GLU A 39 -14.50 -11.81 3.86
N ILE A 40 -15.44 -11.00 3.33
CA ILE A 40 -16.44 -10.31 4.15
C ILE A 40 -17.37 -11.31 4.85
N LEU A 41 -17.71 -12.39 4.18
CA LEU A 41 -18.64 -13.42 4.69
C LEU A 41 -17.93 -14.47 5.56
N ASP A 42 -16.61 -14.52 5.53
CA ASP A 42 -15.81 -15.46 6.34
C ASP A 42 -15.96 -15.13 7.83
N PRO A 43 -16.29 -16.10 8.68
CA PRO A 43 -16.41 -15.90 10.12
C PRO A 43 -15.07 -15.61 10.82
N GLY A 44 -13.96 -15.71 10.10
CA GLY A 44 -12.61 -15.51 10.57
C GLY A 44 -11.88 -16.82 10.86
N VAL A 45 -10.56 -16.73 10.83
CA VAL A 45 -9.64 -17.83 11.09
C VAL A 45 -9.26 -17.83 12.58
N LYS A 46 -9.44 -18.94 13.28
CA LYS A 46 -9.23 -19.02 14.73
C LYS A 46 -7.78 -18.75 15.16
N GLU A 47 -6.85 -19.06 14.29
CA GLU A 47 -5.41 -18.94 14.51
C GLU A 47 -4.91 -17.49 14.37
N ILE A 48 -5.73 -16.60 13.80
CA ILE A 48 -5.40 -15.19 13.58
C ILE A 48 -6.06 -14.33 14.67
N ARG A 49 -5.42 -13.23 15.02
CA ARG A 49 -6.01 -12.23 15.93
C ARG A 49 -7.42 -11.85 15.48
N LYS A 50 -8.38 -11.92 16.40
CA LYS A 50 -9.76 -11.53 16.11
C LYS A 50 -9.84 -10.13 15.49
N GLY A 51 -10.53 -10.01 14.38
CA GLY A 51 -10.69 -8.79 13.62
C GLY A 51 -9.67 -8.62 12.48
N MET A 52 -8.54 -9.35 12.49
CA MET A 52 -7.61 -9.34 11.36
C MET A 52 -8.05 -10.31 10.26
N THR A 53 -7.62 -10.04 9.03
CA THR A 53 -7.81 -10.92 7.88
C THR A 53 -6.56 -11.77 7.66
N PRO A 54 -6.65 -12.95 7.03
CA PRO A 54 -5.48 -13.65 6.52
C PRO A 54 -4.73 -12.76 5.50
N MET A 55 -3.45 -13.02 5.30
CA MET A 55 -2.63 -12.24 4.36
C MET A 55 -3.08 -12.41 2.90
N CYS A 56 -3.69 -13.53 2.58
CA CYS A 56 -4.25 -13.85 1.26
C CYS A 56 -5.57 -14.61 1.41
N TYR A 57 -6.54 -14.35 0.51
CA TYR A 57 -7.84 -14.96 0.52
C TYR A 57 -8.44 -15.06 -0.90
N PRO A 58 -9.01 -16.19 -1.33
CA PRO A 58 -8.87 -17.49 -0.67
C PRO A 58 -7.44 -18.02 -0.78
N SER A 59 -7.00 -18.77 0.21
CA SER A 59 -5.64 -19.34 0.26
C SER A 59 -5.52 -20.44 1.30
N GLU A 60 -4.53 -21.30 1.11
CA GLU A 60 -4.06 -22.28 2.09
C GLU A 60 -2.99 -21.73 3.06
N HIS A 61 -2.59 -20.45 2.94
CA HIS A 61 -1.69 -19.77 3.89
C HIS A 61 -2.45 -19.26 5.11
N ILE A 62 -2.91 -20.19 5.95
CA ILE A 62 -3.71 -19.92 7.17
C ILE A 62 -3.06 -20.53 8.43
N ASN A 63 -1.74 -20.46 8.50
CA ASN A 63 -0.96 -21.03 9.60
C ASN A 63 -0.88 -20.14 10.86
N GLY A 64 -1.78 -19.16 11.00
CA GLY A 64 -1.80 -18.19 12.10
C GLY A 64 -0.97 -16.94 11.85
N GLU A 65 -0.28 -16.85 10.70
CA GLU A 65 0.39 -15.63 10.28
C GLU A 65 -0.56 -14.73 9.50
N TYR A 66 -0.39 -13.44 9.68
CA TYR A 66 -1.10 -12.41 8.92
C TYR A 66 -0.19 -11.22 8.65
N ILE A 67 -0.58 -10.41 7.70
CA ILE A 67 0.10 -9.16 7.37
C ILE A 67 -0.86 -8.02 7.70
N PRO A 68 -0.60 -7.22 8.76
CA PRO A 68 -1.48 -6.10 9.13
C PRO A 68 -1.77 -5.16 7.96
N ASN A 69 -0.77 -4.88 7.13
CA ASN A 69 -0.93 -4.06 5.93
C ASN A 69 -1.96 -4.63 4.95
N CYS A 70 -2.06 -5.98 4.83
CA CYS A 70 -3.04 -6.62 3.96
C CYS A 70 -4.48 -6.38 4.42
N CYS A 71 -4.73 -6.29 5.74
CA CYS A 71 -6.04 -5.93 6.27
C CYS A 71 -6.47 -4.51 5.82
N MET A 72 -5.52 -3.58 5.76
CA MET A 72 -5.75 -2.22 5.30
C MET A 72 -6.01 -2.17 3.78
N TRP A 73 -5.23 -2.90 2.99
CA TRP A 73 -5.45 -3.02 1.55
C TRP A 73 -6.81 -3.66 1.22
N PHE A 74 -7.19 -4.70 1.98
CA PHE A 74 -8.52 -5.27 1.89
C PHE A 74 -9.62 -4.23 2.17
N ALA A 75 -9.45 -3.42 3.22
CA ALA A 75 -10.41 -2.39 3.58
C ALA A 75 -10.56 -1.34 2.45
N LEU A 76 -9.46 -0.92 1.83
CA LEU A 76 -9.51 0.00 0.68
C LEU A 76 -10.24 -0.62 -0.52
N ASN A 77 -9.98 -1.91 -0.83
CA ASN A 77 -10.69 -2.64 -1.87
C ASN A 77 -12.19 -2.74 -1.60
N ALA A 78 -12.58 -3.13 -0.38
CA ALA A 78 -13.98 -3.26 -0.01
C ALA A 78 -14.73 -1.93 -0.12
N CYS A 79 -14.12 -0.83 0.33
CA CYS A 79 -14.68 0.50 0.18
C CYS A 79 -14.81 0.92 -1.29
N GLU A 80 -13.84 0.59 -2.14
CA GLU A 80 -13.92 0.87 -3.58
C GLU A 80 -15.07 0.10 -4.23
N LEU A 81 -15.22 -1.19 -3.92
CA LEU A 81 -16.33 -2.01 -4.43
C LEU A 81 -17.70 -1.52 -3.95
N LEU A 82 -17.82 -1.03 -2.70
CA LEU A 82 -19.03 -0.39 -2.21
C LEU A 82 -19.36 0.86 -3.03
N LYS A 83 -18.39 1.75 -3.26
CA LYS A 83 -18.56 2.97 -4.07
C LYS A 83 -18.98 2.65 -5.52
N LEU A 84 -18.54 1.53 -6.06
CA LEU A 84 -18.93 1.02 -7.39
C LEU A 84 -20.28 0.29 -7.41
N GLY A 85 -20.96 0.14 -6.26
CA GLY A 85 -22.22 -0.59 -6.13
C GLY A 85 -22.11 -2.10 -6.34
N ARG A 86 -20.90 -2.66 -6.25
CA ARG A 86 -20.64 -4.10 -6.46
C ARG A 86 -21.00 -4.97 -5.26
N LEU A 87 -21.01 -4.42 -4.05
CA LEU A 87 -21.34 -5.13 -2.82
C LEU A 87 -22.78 -4.83 -2.36
N LYS A 88 -23.70 -4.63 -3.32
CA LYS A 88 -25.12 -4.34 -3.04
C LYS A 88 -25.76 -5.46 -2.22
N GLY A 89 -26.35 -5.09 -1.09
CA GLY A 89 -26.99 -6.02 -0.14
C GLY A 89 -26.03 -6.59 0.91
N TYR A 90 -24.74 -6.20 0.85
CA TYR A 90 -23.72 -6.60 1.82
C TYR A 90 -23.10 -5.41 2.57
N GLU A 91 -23.70 -4.22 2.47
CA GLU A 91 -23.17 -2.96 3.02
C GLU A 91 -22.94 -3.06 4.53
N GLU A 92 -23.94 -3.57 5.28
CA GLU A 92 -23.84 -3.72 6.74
C GLU A 92 -22.79 -4.76 7.16
N LYS A 93 -22.73 -5.90 6.45
CA LYS A 93 -21.68 -6.92 6.72
C LYS A 93 -20.29 -6.41 6.42
N THR A 94 -20.15 -5.65 5.33
CA THR A 94 -18.90 -4.98 4.97
C THR A 94 -18.50 -3.99 6.06
N LYS A 95 -19.44 -3.16 6.50
CA LYS A 95 -19.23 -2.23 7.61
C LYS A 95 -18.77 -2.94 8.88
N GLU A 96 -19.48 -3.99 9.30
CA GLU A 96 -19.12 -4.79 10.48
C GLU A 96 -17.69 -5.35 10.38
N LYS A 97 -17.31 -5.94 9.22
CA LYS A 97 -15.97 -6.48 8.98
C LYS A 97 -14.91 -5.37 9.07
N LEU A 98 -15.12 -4.22 8.42
CA LEU A 98 -14.15 -3.12 8.40
C LEU A 98 -13.97 -2.48 9.78
N TYR A 99 -15.06 -2.28 10.53
CA TYR A 99 -14.97 -1.78 11.92
C TYR A 99 -14.33 -2.81 12.85
N GLY A 100 -14.50 -4.10 12.60
CA GLY A 100 -13.79 -5.17 13.29
C GLY A 100 -12.27 -5.09 13.08
N ILE A 101 -11.83 -4.81 11.84
CA ILE A 101 -10.42 -4.56 11.52
C ILE A 101 -9.90 -3.33 12.27
N LEU A 102 -10.63 -2.21 12.24
CA LEU A 102 -10.21 -0.99 12.96
C LEU A 102 -10.08 -1.24 14.46
N SER A 103 -11.05 -1.96 15.07
CA SER A 103 -11.00 -2.30 16.50
C SER A 103 -9.81 -3.21 16.86
N ALA A 104 -9.38 -4.06 15.93
CA ALA A 104 -8.17 -4.86 16.13
C ALA A 104 -6.91 -3.98 16.13
N PHE A 105 -6.83 -2.97 15.25
CA PHE A 105 -5.71 -2.02 15.22
C PHE A 105 -5.64 -1.12 16.44
N GLU A 106 -6.77 -0.77 17.07
CA GLU A 106 -6.79 0.04 18.29
C GLU A 106 -5.94 -0.53 19.42
N ASN A 107 -5.72 -1.84 19.45
CA ASN A 107 -4.85 -2.49 20.46
C ASN A 107 -3.36 -2.18 20.25
N PHE A 108 -2.97 -1.64 19.13
CA PHE A 108 -1.61 -1.29 18.77
C PHE A 108 -1.38 0.23 18.73
N GLU A 109 -2.41 1.03 19.00
CA GLU A 109 -2.29 2.48 19.06
C GLU A 109 -1.60 2.88 20.36
N ASN A 110 -0.53 3.66 20.23
CA ASN A 110 0.09 4.30 21.37
C ASN A 110 -0.69 5.58 21.79
N SER A 111 -0.17 6.33 22.78
CA SER A 111 -0.82 7.54 23.30
C SER A 111 -1.06 8.62 22.25
N ASP A 112 -0.32 8.60 21.16
CA ASP A 112 -0.39 9.57 20.06
C ASP A 112 -1.33 9.07 18.93
N GLY A 113 -1.87 7.86 19.07
CA GLY A 113 -2.72 7.21 18.06
C GLY A 113 -1.95 6.56 16.91
N LEU A 114 -0.62 6.49 17.00
CA LEU A 114 0.23 5.80 16.03
C LEU A 114 0.27 4.31 16.34
N LEU A 115 0.18 3.49 15.30
CA LEU A 115 0.42 2.05 15.41
C LEU A 115 1.89 1.81 15.74
N GLU A 116 2.13 1.10 16.83
CA GLU A 116 3.46 0.79 17.34
C GLU A 116 3.57 -0.71 17.62
N ASP A 117 4.71 -1.32 17.30
CA ASP A 117 5.03 -2.72 17.55
C ASP A 117 3.94 -3.71 17.08
N LEU A 118 3.47 -3.52 15.86
CA LEU A 118 2.54 -4.44 15.24
C LEU A 118 3.09 -5.87 15.24
N GLU A 119 2.27 -6.80 15.65
CA GLU A 119 2.62 -8.22 15.67
C GLU A 119 2.49 -8.86 14.28
N SER A 120 3.01 -10.09 14.15
CA SER A 120 3.07 -10.87 12.92
C SER A 120 3.98 -10.24 11.85
N TRP A 121 3.69 -10.38 10.57
CA TRP A 121 4.58 -9.93 9.51
C TRP A 121 4.17 -8.56 8.94
N VAL A 122 4.74 -7.48 9.45
CA VAL A 122 4.57 -6.16 8.83
C VAL A 122 5.27 -6.15 7.47
N PHE A 123 4.52 -5.94 6.40
CA PHE A 123 5.03 -5.92 5.03
C PHE A 123 4.81 -4.54 4.41
N VAL A 124 5.90 -3.86 4.09
CA VAL A 124 5.88 -2.56 3.40
C VAL A 124 6.16 -2.77 1.92
N GLU A 125 7.28 -3.42 1.61
CA GLU A 125 7.76 -3.63 0.23
C GLU A 125 8.94 -4.62 0.21
N TRP A 126 9.30 -5.12 -0.98
CA TRP A 126 10.51 -5.90 -1.23
C TRP A 126 11.76 -5.04 -1.47
N SER A 127 12.00 -4.04 -0.62
CA SER A 127 13.19 -3.18 -0.62
C SER A 127 13.73 -3.03 0.81
N VAL A 128 14.64 -2.09 1.01
CA VAL A 128 15.14 -1.77 2.36
C VAL A 128 14.01 -1.36 3.30
N ALA A 129 12.94 -0.72 2.79
CA ALA A 129 11.76 -0.33 3.57
C ALA A 129 11.05 -1.53 4.23
N GLY A 130 11.17 -2.73 3.65
CA GLY A 130 10.66 -3.98 4.22
C GLY A 130 11.62 -4.69 5.17
N SER A 131 12.84 -4.20 5.35
CA SER A 131 13.80 -4.80 6.28
C SER A 131 13.36 -4.62 7.74
N LYS A 132 13.79 -5.53 8.62
CA LYS A 132 13.42 -5.48 10.04
C LYS A 132 13.78 -4.13 10.69
N GLU A 133 14.90 -3.54 10.31
CA GLU A 133 15.37 -2.27 10.87
C GLU A 133 14.46 -1.10 10.53
N TYR A 134 13.90 -1.07 9.31
CA TYR A 134 13.02 -0.01 8.83
C TYR A 134 11.57 -0.17 9.30
N ARG A 135 11.11 -1.40 9.56
CA ARG A 135 9.71 -1.68 9.87
C ARG A 135 9.40 -1.89 11.36
N CYS A 136 10.41 -1.93 12.25
CA CYS A 136 10.19 -2.11 13.68
C CYS A 136 9.74 -0.82 14.38
N GLY A 137 9.09 -0.97 15.53
CA GLY A 137 8.56 0.12 16.34
C GLY A 137 7.36 0.80 15.67
N ILE A 138 7.40 2.12 15.56
CA ILE A 138 6.42 2.91 14.81
C ILE A 138 6.89 2.96 13.36
N ASN A 139 6.29 2.17 12.49
CA ASN A 139 6.58 2.20 11.05
C ASN A 139 5.66 3.22 10.36
N PHE A 140 6.23 4.28 9.79
CA PHE A 140 5.45 5.36 9.22
C PHE A 140 4.75 5.00 7.91
N PRO A 141 5.33 4.24 6.95
CA PRO A 141 4.58 3.74 5.79
C PRO A 141 3.29 3.01 6.18
N THR A 142 3.35 2.15 7.21
CA THR A 142 2.17 1.44 7.73
C THR A 142 1.17 2.41 8.37
N ASN A 143 1.63 3.40 9.13
CA ASN A 143 0.76 4.43 9.72
C ASN A 143 0.12 5.34 8.66
N MET A 144 0.83 5.64 7.57
CA MET A 144 0.28 6.36 6.42
C MET A 144 -0.83 5.54 5.73
N LEU A 145 -0.65 4.23 5.58
CA LEU A 145 -1.69 3.35 5.07
C LEU A 145 -2.88 3.26 6.03
N TYR A 146 -2.63 3.25 7.34
CA TYR A 146 -3.68 3.28 8.37
C TYR A 146 -4.49 4.58 8.31
N TYR A 147 -3.83 5.73 8.19
CA TYR A 147 -4.49 7.01 7.95
C TYR A 147 -5.44 6.96 6.75
N LYS A 148 -4.95 6.48 5.61
CA LYS A 148 -5.77 6.34 4.40
C LYS A 148 -6.95 5.41 4.63
N THR A 149 -6.76 4.32 5.35
CA THR A 149 -7.82 3.35 5.67
C THR A 149 -8.91 3.98 6.53
N LEU A 150 -8.53 4.69 7.61
CA LEU A 150 -9.46 5.42 8.46
C LEU A 150 -10.28 6.44 7.67
N LEU A 151 -9.60 7.26 6.86
CA LEU A 151 -10.24 8.28 6.05
C LEU A 151 -11.20 7.67 5.02
N THR A 152 -10.77 6.62 4.32
CA THR A 152 -11.59 5.95 3.29
C THR A 152 -12.84 5.29 3.89
N ILE A 153 -12.73 4.65 5.06
CA ILE A 153 -13.88 4.07 5.78
C ILE A 153 -14.81 5.18 6.26
N SER A 154 -14.26 6.27 6.83
CA SER A 154 -15.03 7.44 7.26
C SER A 154 -15.86 8.00 6.11
N GLU A 155 -15.25 8.26 4.96
CA GLU A 155 -15.93 8.77 3.76
C GLU A 155 -17.00 7.81 3.22
N THR A 156 -16.73 6.49 3.27
CA THR A 156 -17.64 5.46 2.76
C THR A 156 -18.92 5.36 3.59
N PHE A 157 -18.80 5.51 4.92
CA PHE A 157 -19.92 5.33 5.86
C PHE A 157 -20.39 6.63 6.53
N GLY A 158 -19.79 7.77 6.24
CA GLY A 158 -20.15 9.06 6.83
C GLY A 158 -19.81 9.15 8.33
N ASP A 159 -18.69 8.57 8.80
CA ASP A 159 -18.30 8.58 10.21
C ASP A 159 -17.29 9.70 10.52
N ASP A 160 -17.79 10.84 11.00
CA ASP A 160 -16.96 12.01 11.37
C ASP A 160 -15.97 11.74 12.51
N ARG A 161 -16.23 10.74 13.37
CA ARG A 161 -15.29 10.35 14.44
C ARG A 161 -14.04 9.75 13.85
N LEU A 162 -14.18 8.86 12.84
CA LEU A 162 -13.05 8.29 12.11
C LEU A 162 -12.30 9.36 11.33
N LYS A 163 -13.00 10.33 10.75
CA LYS A 163 -12.37 11.47 10.09
C LYS A 163 -11.50 12.28 11.05
N THR A 164 -12.05 12.60 12.22
CA THR A 164 -11.32 13.32 13.25
C THR A 164 -10.10 12.54 13.74
N LYS A 165 -10.24 11.21 13.90
CA LYS A 165 -9.13 10.32 14.27
C LYS A 165 -8.05 10.32 13.19
N ALA A 166 -8.44 10.22 11.93
CA ALA A 166 -7.52 10.25 10.78
C ALA A 166 -6.73 11.56 10.73
N GLU A 167 -7.39 12.71 10.87
CA GLU A 167 -6.70 14.02 10.82
C GLU A 167 -5.70 14.20 11.98
N LYS A 168 -6.01 13.70 13.17
CA LYS A 168 -5.05 13.67 14.28
C LYS A 168 -3.86 12.79 13.96
N LEU A 169 -4.11 11.58 13.44
CA LEU A 169 -3.04 10.65 13.04
C LEU A 169 -2.15 11.26 11.96
N LYS A 170 -2.72 11.95 10.97
CA LYS A 170 -1.96 12.68 9.93
C LYS A 170 -1.00 13.70 10.56
N ALA A 171 -1.50 14.51 11.50
CA ALA A 171 -0.68 15.51 12.18
C ALA A 171 0.50 14.86 12.93
N GLU A 172 0.24 13.77 13.68
CA GLU A 172 1.27 13.03 14.40
C GLU A 172 2.31 12.38 13.47
N ILE A 173 1.86 11.82 12.33
CA ILE A 173 2.77 11.28 11.32
C ILE A 173 3.72 12.37 10.81
N ILE A 174 3.18 13.54 10.43
CA ILE A 174 3.99 14.65 9.91
C ILE A 174 4.97 15.14 10.98
N GLU A 175 4.49 15.42 12.19
CA GLU A 175 5.31 15.94 13.29
C GLU A 175 6.46 14.99 13.66
N LYS A 176 6.19 13.67 13.65
CA LYS A 176 7.13 12.70 14.18
C LYS A 176 8.04 12.04 13.14
N SER A 177 7.73 12.18 11.85
CA SER A 177 8.53 11.55 10.80
C SER A 177 9.13 12.50 9.79
N PHE A 178 8.57 13.70 9.57
CA PHE A 178 9.09 14.63 8.58
C PHE A 178 10.22 15.48 9.18
N ASP A 179 11.41 15.41 8.60
CA ASP A 179 12.60 16.12 9.08
C ASP A 179 12.79 17.52 8.47
N GLY A 180 11.84 17.96 7.64
CA GLY A 180 11.89 19.20 6.86
C GLY A 180 12.26 18.98 5.39
N GLU A 181 12.77 17.80 5.03
CA GLU A 181 13.10 17.43 3.65
C GLU A 181 12.42 16.10 3.24
N PHE A 182 12.52 15.06 4.09
CA PHE A 182 11.96 13.73 3.84
C PHE A 182 11.21 13.17 5.05
N PHE A 183 10.30 12.24 4.79
CA PHE A 183 9.71 11.39 5.83
C PHE A 183 10.67 10.26 6.19
N GLN A 184 10.90 10.06 7.48
CA GLN A 184 11.66 8.94 8.00
C GLN A 184 10.78 7.67 8.06
N ASP A 185 11.36 6.48 7.86
CA ASP A 185 10.61 5.24 7.82
C ASP A 185 10.10 4.78 9.19
N ASN A 186 10.86 5.03 10.28
CA ASN A 186 10.45 4.55 11.60
C ASN A 186 11.04 5.27 12.81
N ARG A 187 10.37 5.05 13.94
CA ARG A 187 10.86 5.35 15.30
C ARG A 187 10.88 4.07 16.13
N VAL A 188 11.82 3.97 17.06
CA VAL A 188 11.90 2.85 17.99
C VAL A 188 12.01 3.34 19.43
N ARG A 189 11.62 2.51 20.40
CA ARG A 189 11.83 2.83 21.82
C ARG A 189 13.22 2.37 22.27
N GLU A 190 14.02 3.32 22.73
CA GLU A 190 15.30 3.10 23.37
C GLU A 190 15.20 3.58 24.83
N ASN A 191 15.33 2.65 25.79
CA ASN A 191 15.13 2.94 27.21
C ASN A 191 13.81 3.66 27.53
N GLY A 192 12.72 3.29 26.81
CA GLY A 192 11.40 3.89 26.98
C GLY A 192 11.17 5.22 26.23
N ILE A 193 12.22 5.81 25.65
CA ILE A 193 12.15 7.05 24.87
C ILE A 193 11.97 6.70 23.40
N SER A 194 11.00 7.34 22.72
CA SER A 194 10.80 7.18 21.28
C SER A 194 11.84 7.98 20.50
N VAL A 195 12.71 7.28 19.76
CA VAL A 195 13.83 7.83 18.99
C VAL A 195 13.56 7.67 17.50
N LEU A 196 13.64 8.77 16.75
CA LEU A 196 13.57 8.76 15.29
C LEU A 196 14.84 8.09 14.75
N LYS A 197 14.66 7.10 13.89
CA LYS A 197 15.77 6.47 13.18
C LYS A 197 16.05 7.24 11.90
N ASN A 198 17.32 7.38 11.57
CA ASN A 198 17.70 8.04 10.30
C ASN A 198 17.60 7.03 9.14
N HIS A 199 16.42 6.43 9.01
CA HIS A 199 16.07 5.50 7.93
C HIS A 199 15.16 6.21 6.95
N ILE A 200 15.62 6.36 5.72
CA ILE A 200 14.86 7.03 4.66
C ILE A 200 14.80 6.12 3.44
N SER A 201 13.60 5.88 2.94
CA SER A 201 13.38 5.17 1.69
C SER A 201 12.52 5.98 0.72
N GLU A 202 12.69 5.73 -0.58
CA GLU A 202 11.77 6.25 -1.60
C GLU A 202 10.34 5.77 -1.33
N THR A 203 10.19 4.53 -0.87
CA THR A 203 8.91 3.90 -0.57
C THR A 203 8.13 4.66 0.49
N CYS A 204 8.79 5.14 1.55
CA CYS A 204 8.13 5.94 2.58
C CYS A 204 7.55 7.23 1.99
N GLN A 205 8.28 7.92 1.12
CA GLN A 205 7.81 9.13 0.46
C GLN A 205 6.59 8.83 -0.44
N TYR A 206 6.63 7.72 -1.20
CA TYR A 206 5.50 7.34 -2.04
C TYR A 206 4.26 6.97 -1.22
N PHE A 207 4.42 6.33 -0.06
CA PHE A 207 3.32 6.13 0.88
C PHE A 207 2.74 7.45 1.40
N ALA A 208 3.57 8.46 1.67
CA ALA A 208 3.08 9.77 2.12
C ALA A 208 2.15 10.42 1.08
N PHE A 209 2.52 10.41 -0.20
CA PHE A 209 1.66 10.93 -1.26
C PHE A 209 0.45 10.03 -1.54
N PHE A 210 0.64 8.72 -1.64
CA PHE A 210 -0.44 7.77 -1.86
C PHE A 210 -1.53 7.86 -0.79
N SER A 211 -1.13 7.99 0.46
CA SER A 211 -2.08 8.08 1.57
C SER A 211 -2.81 9.42 1.63
N GLY A 212 -2.21 10.50 1.13
CA GLY A 212 -2.67 11.87 1.30
C GLY A 212 -2.14 12.52 2.59
N VAL A 213 -1.15 11.93 3.26
CA VAL A 213 -0.38 12.58 4.33
C VAL A 213 0.40 13.75 3.73
N ALA A 214 1.03 13.56 2.59
CA ALA A 214 1.61 14.61 1.77
C ALA A 214 0.80 14.85 0.50
N ASP A 215 0.78 16.08 0.04
CA ASP A 215 0.25 16.52 -1.25
C ASP A 215 1.20 17.51 -1.92
N LYS A 216 0.99 17.74 -3.22
CA LYS A 216 1.85 18.63 -4.02
C LYS A 216 1.84 20.08 -3.54
N GLU A 217 0.76 20.55 -2.94
CA GLU A 217 0.61 21.94 -2.51
C GLU A 217 1.39 22.18 -1.21
N ASN A 218 1.21 21.30 -0.22
CA ASN A 218 1.81 21.44 1.10
C ASN A 218 3.26 20.91 1.16
N PHE A 219 3.62 19.93 0.29
CA PHE A 219 4.96 19.31 0.23
C PHE A 219 5.60 19.50 -1.16
N LYS A 220 5.50 20.72 -1.72
CA LYS A 220 5.96 21.00 -3.09
C LYS A 220 7.40 20.58 -3.33
N ASN A 221 8.33 20.93 -2.45
CA ASN A 221 9.74 20.61 -2.62
C ASN A 221 9.97 19.09 -2.65
N LEU A 222 9.32 18.35 -1.74
CA LEU A 222 9.38 16.89 -1.71
C LEU A 222 8.78 16.29 -2.99
N SER A 223 7.62 16.79 -3.43
CA SER A 223 6.98 16.35 -4.67
C SER A 223 7.88 16.55 -5.88
N ASP A 224 8.48 17.73 -6.01
CA ASP A 224 9.40 18.07 -7.12
C ASP A 224 10.64 17.14 -7.08
N VAL A 225 11.24 16.95 -5.90
CA VAL A 225 12.40 16.08 -5.72
C VAL A 225 12.06 14.62 -6.05
N MET A 226 10.96 14.10 -5.51
CA MET A 226 10.53 12.72 -5.79
C MET A 226 10.22 12.51 -7.26
N THR A 227 9.62 13.49 -7.93
CA THR A 227 9.31 13.44 -9.35
C THR A 227 10.58 13.45 -10.22
N LEU A 228 11.52 14.35 -9.91
CA LEU A 228 12.63 14.69 -10.83
C LEU A 228 13.93 13.93 -10.55
N LYS A 229 14.19 13.56 -9.27
CA LYS A 229 15.48 13.04 -8.84
C LYS A 229 15.47 11.54 -8.47
N PHE A 230 14.29 10.97 -8.22
CA PHE A 230 14.12 9.59 -7.78
C PHE A 230 13.46 8.71 -8.86
N GLY A 231 13.27 7.43 -8.56
CA GLY A 231 12.68 6.43 -9.44
C GLY A 231 13.68 5.77 -10.38
N VAL A 232 13.21 5.26 -11.50
CA VAL A 232 13.97 4.41 -12.44
C VAL A 232 15.19 5.12 -13.04
N ASN A 233 15.11 6.44 -13.19
CA ASN A 233 16.16 7.27 -13.77
C ASN A 233 16.99 8.00 -12.71
N ARG A 234 16.87 7.59 -11.46
CA ARG A 234 17.59 8.20 -10.35
C ARG A 234 19.09 8.20 -10.60
N ASP A 235 19.73 9.37 -10.40
CA ASP A 235 21.15 9.46 -10.22
C ASP A 235 21.54 8.79 -8.89
N ARG A 236 22.37 7.75 -8.95
CA ARG A 236 22.75 6.97 -7.76
C ARG A 236 23.68 7.74 -6.81
N ASP A 237 24.29 8.80 -7.29
CA ASP A 237 25.14 9.68 -6.47
C ASP A 237 24.31 10.76 -5.75
N TYR A 238 23.05 10.94 -6.15
CA TYR A 238 22.12 11.84 -5.47
C TYR A 238 21.47 11.15 -4.28
N ARG A 239 21.79 11.61 -3.07
CA ARG A 239 21.24 11.10 -1.81
C ARG A 239 21.38 9.56 -1.72
N PRO A 240 22.61 9.02 -1.81
CA PRO A 240 22.84 7.57 -1.87
C PRO A 240 22.37 6.82 -0.61
N GLU A 241 22.20 7.53 0.52
CA GLU A 241 21.66 7.01 1.78
C GLU A 241 20.16 6.68 1.71
N ILE A 242 19.41 7.27 0.77
CA ILE A 242 17.98 6.99 0.61
C ILE A 242 17.79 5.67 -0.14
N GLY A 243 17.14 4.71 0.50
CA GLY A 243 16.86 3.40 -0.09
C GLY A 243 15.91 3.47 -1.29
N GLY A 244 16.24 2.75 -2.37
CA GLY A 244 15.39 2.69 -3.55
C GLY A 244 14.14 1.82 -3.34
N SER A 245 13.12 2.04 -4.17
CA SER A 245 11.89 1.27 -4.22
C SER A 245 11.98 0.04 -5.10
N ASN A 246 11.03 -0.89 -4.90
CA ASN A 246 10.78 -2.04 -5.76
C ASN A 246 9.35 -1.98 -6.36
N ILE A 247 8.95 -2.98 -7.17
CA ILE A 247 7.65 -2.97 -7.87
C ILE A 247 6.50 -2.98 -6.87
N ILE A 248 6.47 -3.93 -5.94
CA ILE A 248 5.46 -4.02 -4.89
C ILE A 248 5.97 -3.29 -3.65
N THR A 249 5.48 -2.13 -3.30
CA THR A 249 4.36 -1.34 -3.83
C THR A 249 4.83 0.04 -4.30
N GLY A 250 6.03 0.43 -3.93
CA GLY A 250 6.54 1.79 -4.06
C GLY A 250 6.62 2.27 -5.51
N MET A 251 7.09 1.43 -6.44
CA MET A 251 7.13 1.80 -7.86
C MET A 251 5.74 2.02 -8.45
N LEU A 252 4.74 1.23 -8.05
CA LEU A 252 3.36 1.42 -8.52
C LEU A 252 2.79 2.72 -7.97
N MET A 253 3.05 3.04 -6.70
CA MET A 253 2.67 4.33 -6.10
C MET A 253 3.37 5.51 -6.79
N ARG A 254 4.66 5.34 -7.13
CA ARG A 254 5.40 6.36 -7.89
C ARG A 254 4.75 6.66 -9.24
N LEU A 255 4.42 5.61 -10.00
CA LEU A 255 3.80 5.79 -11.32
C LEU A 255 2.44 6.48 -11.20
N ASP A 256 1.67 6.17 -10.16
CA ASP A 256 0.41 6.83 -9.84
C ASP A 256 0.64 8.31 -9.49
N LEU A 257 1.61 8.61 -8.62
CA LEU A 257 2.03 9.97 -8.26
C LEU A 257 2.44 10.81 -9.47
N LEU A 258 3.19 10.22 -10.40
CA LEU A 258 3.56 10.91 -11.65
C LEU A 258 2.32 11.30 -12.47
N CYS A 259 1.35 10.40 -12.57
CA CYS A 259 0.08 10.71 -13.24
C CYS A 259 -0.73 11.78 -12.49
N ASP A 260 -0.78 11.74 -11.17
CA ASP A 260 -1.48 12.72 -10.32
C ASP A 260 -0.84 14.11 -10.45
N ASN A 261 0.48 14.17 -10.63
CA ASN A 261 1.22 15.41 -10.85
C ASN A 261 1.15 15.93 -12.29
N GLY A 262 0.50 15.21 -13.21
CA GLY A 262 0.44 15.54 -14.64
C GLY A 262 1.69 15.16 -15.45
N GLU A 263 2.61 14.40 -14.87
CA GLU A 263 3.87 13.93 -15.46
C GLU A 263 3.67 12.67 -16.32
N PHE A 264 2.65 12.68 -17.15
CA PHE A 264 2.19 11.53 -17.94
C PHE A 264 3.26 10.95 -18.86
N THR A 265 4.05 11.83 -19.52
CA THR A 265 5.15 11.38 -20.40
C THR A 265 6.19 10.59 -19.61
N ARG A 266 6.59 11.12 -18.45
CA ARG A 266 7.54 10.48 -17.56
C ARG A 266 7.00 9.15 -17.04
N ALA A 267 5.72 9.10 -16.63
CA ALA A 267 5.07 7.86 -16.19
C ALA A 267 5.14 6.79 -17.28
N ALA A 268 4.79 7.12 -18.52
CA ALA A 268 4.86 6.19 -19.64
C ALA A 268 6.29 5.74 -19.97
N GLU A 269 7.27 6.65 -19.92
CA GLU A 269 8.68 6.33 -20.13
C GLU A 269 9.23 5.40 -19.04
N GLU A 270 8.87 5.64 -17.78
CA GLU A 270 9.27 4.77 -16.67
C GLU A 270 8.62 3.38 -16.75
N VAL A 271 7.32 3.29 -17.09
CA VAL A 271 6.66 2.00 -17.37
C VAL A 271 7.41 1.27 -18.47
N LYS A 272 7.70 1.92 -19.59
CA LYS A 272 8.44 1.30 -20.69
C LYS A 272 9.81 0.81 -20.22
N LYS A 273 10.55 1.63 -19.48
CA LYS A 273 11.90 1.28 -19.02
C LYS A 273 11.92 0.09 -18.06
N ILE A 274 10.94 0.02 -17.16
CA ILE A 274 10.84 -1.08 -16.16
C ILE A 274 10.37 -2.36 -16.84
N PHE A 275 9.24 -2.30 -17.55
CA PHE A 275 8.49 -3.48 -17.92
C PHE A 275 8.83 -4.03 -19.31
N SER A 276 9.45 -3.26 -20.22
CA SER A 276 9.91 -3.80 -21.52
C SER A 276 10.94 -4.88 -21.35
N VAL A 277 11.91 -4.70 -20.45
CA VAL A 277 12.95 -5.72 -20.19
C VAL A 277 12.32 -7.05 -19.71
N MET A 278 11.28 -6.95 -18.89
CA MET A 278 10.55 -8.12 -18.39
C MET A 278 9.82 -8.82 -19.55
N ALA A 279 9.05 -8.05 -20.33
CA ALA A 279 8.30 -8.57 -21.47
C ALA A 279 9.21 -9.17 -22.53
N GLU A 280 10.36 -8.58 -22.82
CA GLU A 280 11.36 -9.10 -23.77
C GLU A 280 12.08 -10.35 -23.24
N THR A 281 12.24 -10.48 -21.93
CA THR A 281 12.96 -11.61 -21.32
C THR A 281 12.08 -12.83 -21.14
N THR A 282 10.86 -12.68 -20.64
CA THR A 282 9.97 -13.79 -20.28
C THR A 282 8.61 -13.75 -20.97
N GLY A 283 8.25 -12.67 -21.67
CA GLY A 283 6.91 -12.45 -22.22
C GLY A 283 5.87 -12.07 -21.15
N THR A 284 6.30 -11.84 -19.91
CA THR A 284 5.45 -11.59 -18.74
C THR A 284 5.98 -10.42 -17.90
N LEU A 285 5.23 -9.98 -16.89
CA LEU A 285 5.65 -8.93 -15.97
C LEU A 285 5.95 -9.53 -14.60
N TRP A 286 6.96 -8.99 -13.91
CA TRP A 286 7.54 -9.60 -12.72
C TRP A 286 7.08 -8.94 -11.42
N GLU A 287 7.22 -9.67 -10.33
CA GLU A 287 7.01 -9.22 -8.95
C GLU A 287 8.06 -8.19 -8.49
N HIS A 288 9.31 -8.37 -8.93
CA HIS A 288 10.46 -7.56 -8.52
C HIS A 288 11.22 -6.99 -9.73
N LEU A 289 12.09 -6.04 -9.48
CA LEU A 289 13.07 -5.55 -10.47
C LEU A 289 14.15 -6.58 -10.83
N SER A 290 14.11 -7.77 -10.26
CA SER A 290 15.05 -8.86 -10.53
C SER A 290 14.30 -10.16 -10.87
N SER A 291 14.92 -11.00 -11.68
CA SER A 291 14.39 -12.32 -12.07
C SER A 291 14.38 -13.39 -10.95
N ARG A 292 14.70 -13.01 -9.71
CA ARG A 292 14.73 -13.96 -8.57
C ARG A 292 13.38 -14.26 -7.95
N ALA A 293 12.36 -13.50 -8.30
CA ALA A 293 10.99 -13.64 -7.81
C ALA A 293 10.09 -14.19 -8.90
N SER A 294 8.77 -14.15 -8.69
CA SER A 294 7.78 -14.52 -9.71
C SER A 294 7.97 -13.67 -10.96
N CYS A 295 8.23 -14.35 -12.10
CA CYS A 295 8.36 -13.70 -13.41
C CYS A 295 7.03 -13.62 -14.17
N ASP A 296 5.91 -13.92 -13.52
CA ASP A 296 4.55 -13.72 -14.02
C ASP A 296 3.66 -13.35 -12.82
N HIS A 297 3.49 -12.05 -12.59
CA HIS A 297 2.84 -11.56 -11.37
C HIS A 297 1.74 -10.55 -11.67
N ALA A 298 0.53 -10.83 -11.20
CA ALA A 298 -0.66 -10.07 -11.53
C ALA A 298 -0.60 -8.59 -11.14
N ILE A 299 0.05 -8.25 -10.03
CA ILE A 299 0.15 -6.85 -9.56
C ILE A 299 0.81 -5.94 -10.59
N ALA A 300 1.77 -6.47 -11.35
CA ALA A 300 2.49 -5.72 -12.37
C ALA A 300 1.60 -5.31 -13.57
N SER A 301 0.40 -5.92 -13.71
CA SER A 301 -0.62 -5.48 -14.69
C SER A 301 -1.06 -4.03 -14.49
N PHE A 302 -0.86 -3.46 -13.30
CA PHE A 302 -1.11 -2.05 -13.02
C PHE A 302 -0.31 -1.10 -13.95
N ALA A 303 0.82 -1.55 -14.50
CA ALA A 303 1.55 -0.82 -15.53
C ALA A 303 0.66 -0.44 -16.72
N GLY A 304 -0.22 -1.36 -17.15
CA GLY A 304 -1.19 -1.10 -18.21
C GLY A 304 -2.22 -0.02 -17.83
N TYR A 305 -2.68 -0.03 -16.57
CA TYR A 305 -3.56 1.01 -16.04
C TYR A 305 -2.87 2.40 -16.07
N ILE A 306 -1.60 2.48 -15.71
CA ILE A 306 -0.80 3.73 -15.79
C ILE A 306 -0.66 4.21 -17.24
N LEU A 307 -0.36 3.31 -18.19
CA LEU A 307 -0.30 3.68 -19.61
C LEU A 307 -1.63 4.22 -20.14
N TRP A 308 -2.74 3.62 -19.71
CA TRP A 308 -4.06 4.13 -20.05
C TRP A 308 -4.28 5.53 -19.45
N ARG A 309 -3.97 5.76 -18.17
CA ARG A 309 -4.04 7.11 -17.56
C ARG A 309 -3.20 8.12 -18.34
N ALA A 310 -1.99 7.75 -18.75
CA ALA A 310 -1.10 8.61 -19.49
C ALA A 310 -1.60 8.93 -20.92
N ALA A 311 -2.44 8.08 -21.49
CA ALA A 311 -3.02 8.25 -22.82
C ALA A 311 -4.33 9.09 -22.84
N GLN A 312 -4.94 9.37 -21.67
CA GLN A 312 -6.20 10.14 -21.56
C GLN A 312 -6.01 11.66 -21.59
N ARG A 313 -4.95 12.18 -22.15
CA ARG A 313 -4.59 13.61 -22.23
C ARG A 313 -5.56 14.45 -23.04
#